data_cbd28a08f5efbebeaa8cdf456df6c467
#
_entry.id   cbd28a08f5efbebeaa8cdf456df6c467
#
_cell.length_a   1.000
_cell.length_b   1.000
_cell.length_c   1.000
_cell.angle_alpha   90.00
_cell.angle_beta   90.00
_cell.angle_gamma   90.00
#
_symmetry.space_group_name_H-M   'P 1'
#
loop_
_entity.id
_entity.type
_entity.pdbx_description
1 polymer ?
#
loop_
_entity_poly.entity_id
_entity_poly.type
_entity_poly.pdbx_seq_one_letter_code
_entity_poly.pdbx_strand_id
1 'polypeptide(L)'
;PSNKLKNSSKMQVQNCGTYSFNITKLVVLKSSSNEATASPNRFFQNATTINNHPIMNRESDNLQALGKTTKYRDDYAPEVLESFENKHPGNDYWVRFNCPEFTSLCPITGQPDFAEIRINYLPDHKMVESKSLKLYLFSFRNHGDFHEDCVNIIMKDLIKLMDPKYIEVTGIFTPRGGISIYPYANYGRPGTKYEKMAEFRLLHHDLHA
;
A
#
# COMPACT_ATOMS: atom_id res chain seq x y z
N PRO A 1 61.29 26.36 18.47
CA PRO A 1 61.03 27.10 17.26
C PRO A 1 59.83 26.54 16.51
N SER A 2 58.95 27.42 16.39
CA SER A 2 57.70 27.53 15.69
C SER A 2 57.69 27.01 14.25
N ASN A 3 56.58 26.39 13.82
CA ASN A 3 55.95 26.86 12.59
C ASN A 3 54.48 26.42 12.54
N LYS A 4 53.62 27.41 12.45
CA LYS A 4 52.21 27.37 12.12
C LYS A 4 52.06 27.09 10.63
N LEU A 5 51.19 26.19 10.25
CA LEU A 5 50.55 26.19 8.92
C LEU A 5 49.05 26.12 9.10
N LYS A 6 48.40 27.24 8.81
CA LYS A 6 46.96 27.38 8.60
C LYS A 6 46.65 26.86 7.21
N ASN A 7 45.72 25.90 7.06
CA ASN A 7 45.04 25.65 5.81
C ASN A 7 43.53 25.84 6.04
N SER A 8 43.06 26.95 5.53
CA SER A 8 41.63 27.27 5.39
C SER A 8 41.15 26.73 4.03
N SER A 9 40.42 25.66 4.01
CA SER A 9 39.68 25.25 2.83
C SER A 9 38.29 25.91 2.84
N LYS A 10 38.12 26.86 1.92
CA LYS A 10 36.84 27.49 1.59
C LYS A 10 35.92 26.45 0.93
N MET A 11 34.82 26.19 1.58
CA MET A 11 33.71 25.39 1.00
C MET A 11 32.89 26.37 0.16
N GLN A 12 32.88 26.17 -1.16
CA GLN A 12 32.00 26.87 -2.07
C GLN A 12 30.59 26.20 -1.99
N VAL A 13 29.62 27.00 -1.56
CA VAL A 13 28.22 26.66 -1.66
C VAL A 13 27.75 26.98 -3.07
N GLN A 14 27.46 25.95 -3.86
CA GLN A 14 26.78 26.12 -5.16
C GLN A 14 25.27 26.32 -4.95
N ASN A 15 24.81 27.46 -5.46
CA ASN A 15 23.39 27.83 -5.52
C ASN A 15 22.56 26.77 -6.25
N CYS A 16 21.59 26.19 -5.56
CA CYS A 16 20.53 25.40 -6.15
C CYS A 16 19.39 26.35 -6.56
N GLY A 17 19.05 26.34 -7.85
CA GLY A 17 18.10 27.25 -8.45
C GLY A 17 16.67 27.08 -7.89
N THR A 18 16.06 28.21 -7.61
CA THR A 18 14.66 28.37 -7.26
C THR A 18 13.78 28.12 -8.49
N TYR A 19 12.97 27.06 -8.46
CA TYR A 19 11.87 26.89 -9.42
C TYR A 19 10.67 27.71 -8.98
N SER A 20 10.38 28.79 -9.74
CA SER A 20 9.18 29.62 -9.60
C SER A 20 8.03 28.96 -10.34
N PHE A 21 6.98 28.55 -9.63
CA PHE A 21 5.73 28.12 -10.22
C PHE A 21 4.84 29.34 -10.51
N ASN A 22 4.65 29.64 -11.79
CA ASN A 22 3.68 30.63 -12.23
C ASN A 22 2.27 30.02 -12.20
N ILE A 23 1.46 30.51 -11.27
CA ILE A 23 0.00 30.30 -11.28
C ILE A 23 -0.61 31.37 -12.17
N THR A 24 -1.09 30.99 -13.35
CA THR A 24 -1.78 31.93 -14.24
C THR A 24 -3.15 31.41 -14.67
N LYS A 25 -4.14 32.21 -14.29
CA LYS A 25 -5.49 32.38 -14.83
C LYS A 25 -6.55 31.30 -14.55
N LEU A 26 -7.28 31.60 -13.51
CA LEU A 26 -8.69 31.21 -13.35
C LEU A 26 -9.53 32.07 -14.32
N VAL A 27 -10.13 31.45 -15.35
CA VAL A 27 -11.12 32.09 -16.20
C VAL A 27 -12.51 31.84 -15.61
N VAL A 28 -13.10 32.90 -15.05
CA VAL A 28 -14.50 32.91 -14.62
C VAL A 28 -15.35 33.21 -15.82
N LEU A 29 -16.12 32.25 -16.32
CA LEU A 29 -17.18 32.48 -17.27
C LEU A 29 -18.46 32.85 -16.54
N LYS A 30 -18.91 34.08 -16.71
CA LYS A 30 -20.24 34.56 -16.28
C LYS A 30 -21.29 33.94 -17.18
N SER A 31 -22.28 33.27 -16.56
CA SER A 31 -23.51 32.87 -17.24
C SER A 31 -24.45 34.06 -17.38
N SER A 32 -24.83 34.41 -18.59
CA SER A 32 -25.97 35.26 -18.87
C SER A 32 -27.21 34.39 -19.09
N SER A 33 -28.21 34.66 -18.29
CA SER A 33 -29.57 34.14 -18.39
C SER A 33 -30.27 34.66 -19.63
N ASN A 34 -30.85 33.78 -20.45
CA ASN A 34 -31.99 34.10 -21.27
C ASN A 34 -32.96 32.91 -21.30
N GLU A 35 -34.13 33.16 -20.75
CA GLU A 35 -35.31 32.31 -20.84
C GLU A 35 -35.83 32.25 -22.25
N ALA A 36 -36.09 31.05 -22.74
CA ALA A 36 -37.01 30.84 -23.86
C ALA A 36 -37.73 29.50 -23.67
N THR A 37 -39.03 29.63 -23.48
CA THR A 37 -40.03 28.57 -23.40
C THR A 37 -40.10 27.73 -24.67
N ALA A 38 -39.99 26.38 -24.52
CA ALA A 38 -40.45 25.44 -25.54
C ALA A 38 -40.82 24.09 -24.92
N SER A 39 -41.99 23.61 -25.27
CA SER A 39 -42.80 22.49 -24.88
C SER A 39 -42.12 21.11 -24.94
N PRO A 40 -42.63 20.08 -24.16
CA PRO A 40 -42.02 18.76 -24.12
C PRO A 40 -42.63 17.86 -25.19
N ASN A 41 -41.80 17.15 -25.95
CA ASN A 41 -42.01 15.81 -26.49
C ASN A 41 -41.24 15.61 -27.80
N ARG A 42 -40.31 14.74 -27.73
CA ARG A 42 -39.70 13.80 -28.70
C ARG A 42 -38.17 13.83 -28.62
N PHE A 43 -37.64 12.95 -27.79
CA PHE A 43 -36.28 12.41 -28.02
C PHE A 43 -35.99 11.29 -26.98
N PHE A 44 -36.74 10.18 -27.08
CA PHE A 44 -36.30 8.92 -26.51
C PHE A 44 -36.61 7.80 -27.49
N GLN A 45 -35.85 7.70 -28.53
CA GLN A 45 -35.71 6.48 -29.34
C GLN A 45 -34.36 6.51 -30.03
N ASN A 46 -33.30 6.24 -29.31
CA ASN A 46 -32.10 5.62 -29.83
C ASN A 46 -31.47 4.85 -28.64
N ALA A 47 -31.98 3.66 -28.39
CA ALA A 47 -31.29 2.68 -27.58
C ALA A 47 -30.02 2.32 -28.35
N THR A 48 -28.91 2.93 -27.91
CA THR A 48 -27.59 2.54 -28.35
C THR A 48 -27.39 1.09 -27.90
N THR A 49 -27.35 0.18 -28.86
CA THR A 49 -26.96 -1.21 -28.68
C THR A 49 -25.61 -1.20 -27.99
N ILE A 50 -25.60 -1.52 -26.70
CA ILE A 50 -24.36 -1.78 -25.97
C ILE A 50 -23.78 -3.03 -26.64
N ASN A 51 -22.73 -2.86 -27.41
CA ASN A 51 -21.94 -3.96 -27.93
C ASN A 51 -21.46 -4.77 -26.73
N ASN A 52 -22.09 -5.92 -26.49
CA ASN A 52 -21.56 -6.95 -25.61
C ASN A 52 -20.26 -7.44 -26.24
N HIS A 53 -19.16 -6.76 -25.90
CA HIS A 53 -17.86 -7.38 -26.03
C HIS A 53 -17.90 -8.64 -25.18
N PRO A 54 -17.50 -9.81 -25.70
CA PRO A 54 -17.41 -11.00 -24.89
C PRO A 54 -16.46 -10.65 -23.74
N ILE A 55 -16.98 -10.75 -22.51
CA ILE A 55 -16.17 -10.65 -21.30
C ILE A 55 -15.17 -11.78 -21.42
N MET A 56 -13.92 -11.46 -21.74
CA MET A 56 -12.83 -12.44 -21.70
C MET A 56 -12.92 -13.11 -20.33
N ASN A 57 -12.93 -14.45 -20.29
CA ASN A 57 -12.76 -15.22 -19.07
C ASN A 57 -11.58 -14.62 -18.29
N ARG A 58 -11.90 -13.89 -17.23
CA ARG A 58 -10.90 -13.30 -16.37
C ARG A 58 -10.60 -14.30 -15.28
N GLU A 59 -9.34 -14.53 -15.00
CA GLU A 59 -8.90 -15.32 -13.85
C GLU A 59 -9.52 -14.85 -12.52
N SER A 60 -10.05 -13.61 -12.49
CA SER A 60 -10.88 -13.08 -11.40
C SER A 60 -12.12 -13.93 -11.09
N ASP A 61 -12.58 -14.79 -12.00
CA ASP A 61 -13.78 -15.62 -11.80
C ASP A 61 -13.56 -16.72 -10.76
N ASN A 62 -12.32 -17.06 -10.46
CA ASN A 62 -11.93 -18.02 -9.44
C ASN A 62 -11.81 -17.43 -8.02
N LEU A 63 -11.79 -16.10 -7.91
CA LEU A 63 -11.67 -15.43 -6.62
C LEU A 63 -12.97 -15.44 -5.84
N GLN A 64 -12.96 -16.00 -4.62
CA GLN A 64 -14.14 -16.16 -3.79
C GLN A 64 -14.63 -14.86 -3.16
N ALA A 65 -13.70 -13.97 -2.81
CA ALA A 65 -13.99 -12.70 -2.16
C ALA A 65 -14.53 -11.64 -3.14
N LEU A 66 -14.07 -11.64 -4.39
CA LEU A 66 -14.42 -10.63 -5.37
C LEU A 66 -15.88 -10.75 -5.82
N GLY A 67 -16.64 -9.63 -5.73
CA GLY A 67 -18.03 -9.56 -6.23
C GLY A 67 -19.11 -10.22 -5.37
N LYS A 68 -18.78 -10.89 -4.26
CA LYS A 68 -19.73 -11.53 -3.35
C LYS A 68 -20.01 -10.69 -2.11
N THR A 69 -21.14 -11.01 -1.41
CA THR A 69 -21.44 -10.46 -0.08
C THR A 69 -20.33 -10.83 0.89
N THR A 70 -19.78 -9.83 1.56
CA THR A 70 -18.64 -9.99 2.45
C THR A 70 -19.10 -10.42 3.84
N LYS A 71 -18.54 -11.52 4.35
CA LYS A 71 -18.60 -11.86 5.78
C LYS A 71 -17.27 -11.49 6.41
N TYR A 72 -17.31 -10.58 7.37
CA TYR A 72 -16.12 -10.23 8.15
C TYR A 72 -15.92 -11.29 9.23
N ARG A 73 -14.67 -11.72 9.38
CA ARG A 73 -14.22 -12.52 10.52
C ARG A 73 -13.45 -11.60 11.45
N ASP A 74 -13.69 -11.73 12.72
CA ASP A 74 -13.10 -10.92 13.79
C ASP A 74 -12.09 -11.72 14.63
N ASP A 75 -11.81 -12.96 14.22
CA ASP A 75 -10.74 -13.84 14.68
C ASP A 75 -9.74 -14.07 13.53
N TYR A 76 -8.46 -14.19 13.86
CA TYR A 76 -7.37 -14.38 12.90
C TYR A 76 -7.65 -15.49 11.90
N ALA A 77 -7.65 -15.14 10.61
CA ALA A 77 -8.12 -16.00 9.52
C ALA A 77 -7.23 -15.88 8.26
N PRO A 78 -6.03 -16.46 8.27
CA PRO A 78 -5.13 -16.40 7.10
C PRO A 78 -5.70 -17.12 5.86
N GLU A 79 -6.65 -18.03 6.04
CA GLU A 79 -7.32 -18.76 4.97
C GLU A 79 -8.23 -17.89 4.08
N VAL A 80 -8.54 -16.66 4.48
CA VAL A 80 -9.31 -15.72 3.64
C VAL A 80 -8.47 -15.04 2.56
N LEU A 81 -7.14 -15.14 2.67
CA LEU A 81 -6.22 -14.57 1.69
C LEU A 81 -6.33 -15.29 0.35
N GLU A 82 -6.46 -14.52 -0.71
CA GLU A 82 -6.50 -15.01 -2.08
C GLU A 82 -5.40 -14.37 -2.92
N SER A 83 -4.93 -15.09 -3.92
CA SER A 83 -3.94 -14.59 -4.89
C SER A 83 -4.43 -14.79 -6.32
N PHE A 84 -3.89 -13.98 -7.22
CA PHE A 84 -4.11 -14.09 -8.65
C PHE A 84 -2.77 -14.02 -9.40
N GLU A 85 -2.78 -14.41 -10.68
CA GLU A 85 -1.57 -14.46 -11.49
C GLU A 85 -1.02 -13.06 -11.80
N ASN A 86 0.30 -12.92 -11.68
CA ASN A 86 1.03 -11.75 -12.18
C ASN A 86 1.31 -11.92 -13.67
N LYS A 87 0.77 -11.04 -14.50
CA LYS A 87 0.98 -11.06 -15.96
C LYS A 87 2.38 -10.58 -16.40
N HIS A 88 3.18 -10.07 -15.46
CA HIS A 88 4.50 -9.51 -15.73
C HIS A 88 5.60 -10.08 -14.82
N PRO A 89 5.74 -11.41 -14.67
CA PRO A 89 6.68 -12.01 -13.72
C PRO A 89 8.15 -11.71 -14.03
N GLY A 90 8.47 -11.40 -15.32
CA GLY A 90 9.81 -11.01 -15.73
C GLY A 90 10.24 -9.60 -15.35
N ASN A 91 9.31 -8.74 -14.93
CA ASN A 91 9.59 -7.37 -14.54
C ASN A 91 9.76 -7.23 -13.02
N ASP A 92 10.72 -6.38 -12.62
CA ASP A 92 10.79 -5.94 -11.24
C ASP A 92 10.03 -4.63 -11.10
N TYR A 93 8.96 -4.65 -10.33
CA TYR A 93 8.17 -3.47 -10.01
C TYR A 93 7.60 -3.57 -8.59
N TRP A 94 7.39 -2.42 -7.98
CA TRP A 94 6.83 -2.34 -6.65
C TRP A 94 5.30 -2.36 -6.66
N VAL A 95 4.73 -3.19 -5.79
CA VAL A 95 3.34 -3.06 -5.36
C VAL A 95 3.35 -2.59 -3.91
N ARG A 96 2.58 -1.55 -3.61
CA ARG A 96 2.47 -0.95 -2.28
C ARG A 96 1.02 -0.93 -1.82
N PHE A 97 0.80 -1.41 -0.60
CA PHE A 97 -0.44 -1.22 0.13
C PHE A 97 -0.18 -0.35 1.36
N ASN A 98 -1.03 0.65 1.56
CA ASN A 98 -1.12 1.43 2.79
C ASN A 98 -2.47 1.11 3.43
N CYS A 99 -2.45 0.52 4.63
CA CYS A 99 -3.63 0.01 5.31
C CYS A 99 -3.80 0.72 6.67
N PRO A 100 -4.44 1.91 6.69
CA PRO A 100 -4.48 2.77 7.88
C PRO A 100 -5.51 2.33 8.94
N GLU A 101 -6.31 1.31 8.66
CA GLU A 101 -7.42 0.88 9.53
C GLU A 101 -7.11 -0.42 10.27
N PHE A 102 -5.84 -0.77 10.45
CA PHE A 102 -5.46 -1.99 11.15
C PHE A 102 -5.73 -1.88 12.65
N THR A 103 -6.29 -2.94 13.22
CA THR A 103 -6.51 -3.08 14.66
C THR A 103 -6.15 -4.48 15.15
N SER A 104 -5.60 -4.56 16.37
CA SER A 104 -5.36 -5.79 17.10
C SER A 104 -5.64 -5.57 18.59
N LEU A 105 -5.38 -6.56 19.43
CA LEU A 105 -5.48 -6.44 20.87
C LEU A 105 -4.12 -6.66 21.53
N CYS A 106 -3.85 -5.93 22.61
CA CYS A 106 -2.74 -6.23 23.48
C CYS A 106 -2.97 -7.61 24.13
N PRO A 107 -2.03 -8.57 24.01
CA PRO A 107 -2.23 -9.92 24.52
C PRO A 107 -2.30 -9.98 26.06
N ILE A 108 -1.82 -8.94 26.76
CA ILE A 108 -1.79 -8.89 28.22
C ILE A 108 -3.02 -8.19 28.77
N THR A 109 -3.41 -7.05 28.18
CA THR A 109 -4.46 -6.17 28.76
C THR A 109 -5.79 -6.24 28.01
N GLY A 110 -5.81 -6.84 26.79
CA GLY A 110 -6.97 -6.81 25.89
C GLY A 110 -7.32 -5.42 25.35
N GLN A 111 -6.46 -4.42 25.58
CA GLN A 111 -6.67 -3.07 25.08
C GLN A 111 -6.49 -3.05 23.56
N PRO A 112 -7.35 -2.35 22.81
CA PRO A 112 -7.19 -2.20 21.38
C PRO A 112 -5.92 -1.45 20.99
N ASP A 113 -5.24 -1.96 19.98
CA ASP A 113 -4.12 -1.35 19.28
C ASP A 113 -4.56 -0.92 17.88
N PHE A 114 -4.09 0.23 17.43
CA PHE A 114 -4.40 0.79 16.11
C PHE A 114 -3.10 1.08 15.36
N ALA A 115 -3.07 0.78 14.06
CA ALA A 115 -1.89 1.03 13.24
C ALA A 115 -2.22 1.31 11.79
N GLU A 116 -1.29 1.95 11.09
CA GLU A 116 -1.16 1.86 9.65
C GLU A 116 -0.17 0.72 9.33
N ILE A 117 -0.63 -0.28 8.58
CA ILE A 117 0.24 -1.34 8.04
C ILE A 117 0.63 -0.97 6.62
N ARG A 118 1.94 -0.88 6.36
CA ARG A 118 2.50 -0.66 5.03
C ARG A 118 3.14 -1.95 4.54
N ILE A 119 2.71 -2.40 3.36
CA ILE A 119 3.21 -3.60 2.71
C ILE A 119 3.78 -3.20 1.36
N ASN A 120 5.07 -3.44 1.15
CA ASN A 120 5.71 -3.22 -0.14
C ASN A 120 6.30 -4.54 -0.62
N TYR A 121 6.06 -4.93 -1.88
CA TYR A 121 6.63 -6.16 -2.40
C TYR A 121 6.92 -6.10 -3.90
N LEU A 122 7.83 -6.95 -4.33
CA LEU A 122 8.13 -7.24 -5.73
C LEU A 122 7.49 -8.61 -6.05
N PRO A 123 6.40 -8.64 -6.83
CA PRO A 123 5.74 -9.88 -7.17
C PRO A 123 6.60 -10.75 -8.07
N ASP A 124 6.43 -12.07 -7.96
CA ASP A 124 6.88 -13.04 -8.94
C ASP A 124 5.68 -13.53 -9.76
N HIS A 125 5.26 -14.77 -9.63
CA HIS A 125 4.13 -15.33 -10.38
C HIS A 125 2.76 -14.99 -9.80
N LYS A 126 2.68 -14.63 -8.51
CA LYS A 126 1.42 -14.37 -7.80
C LYS A 126 1.39 -12.98 -7.18
N MET A 127 0.19 -12.42 -7.10
CA MET A 127 -0.12 -11.17 -6.42
C MET A 127 -1.27 -11.39 -5.45
N VAL A 128 -1.26 -10.70 -4.30
CA VAL A 128 -2.38 -10.76 -3.35
C VAL A 128 -3.60 -10.01 -3.88
N GLU A 129 -4.79 -10.59 -3.72
CA GLU A 129 -6.04 -9.94 -4.06
C GLU A 129 -6.43 -8.93 -2.95
N SER A 130 -6.74 -7.70 -3.33
CA SER A 130 -6.86 -6.57 -2.42
C SER A 130 -8.05 -6.66 -1.46
N LYS A 131 -9.19 -7.22 -1.89
CA LYS A 131 -10.37 -7.41 -1.02
C LYS A 131 -10.11 -8.51 0.01
N SER A 132 -9.45 -9.60 -0.37
CA SER A 132 -9.06 -10.67 0.54
C SER A 132 -8.02 -10.18 1.56
N LEU A 133 -7.07 -9.36 1.13
CA LEU A 133 -6.11 -8.70 2.03
C LEU A 133 -6.82 -7.82 3.06
N LYS A 134 -7.81 -7.02 2.64
CA LYS A 134 -8.63 -6.22 3.55
C LYS A 134 -9.33 -7.09 4.60
N LEU A 135 -9.93 -8.21 4.18
CA LEU A 135 -10.61 -9.13 5.10
C LEU A 135 -9.64 -9.82 6.06
N TYR A 136 -8.48 -10.18 5.58
CA TYR A 136 -7.41 -10.75 6.37
C TYR A 136 -6.92 -9.77 7.46
N LEU A 137 -6.61 -8.53 7.09
CA LEU A 137 -6.19 -7.52 8.07
C LEU A 137 -7.29 -7.20 9.09
N PHE A 138 -8.57 -7.22 8.67
CA PHE A 138 -9.69 -7.06 9.59
C PHE A 138 -9.78 -8.21 10.61
N SER A 139 -9.37 -9.42 10.25
CA SER A 139 -9.43 -10.58 11.14
C SER A 139 -8.53 -10.48 12.37
N PHE A 140 -7.58 -9.55 12.38
CA PHE A 140 -6.75 -9.26 13.56
C PHE A 140 -7.48 -8.50 14.66
N ARG A 141 -8.69 -7.99 14.42
CA ARG A 141 -9.39 -7.10 15.33
C ARG A 141 -9.49 -7.62 16.77
N ASN A 142 -9.73 -8.92 16.95
CA ASN A 142 -9.77 -9.56 18.26
C ASN A 142 -8.57 -10.48 18.51
N HIS A 143 -7.56 -10.42 17.63
CA HIS A 143 -6.33 -11.20 17.79
C HIS A 143 -5.40 -10.50 18.76
N GLY A 144 -5.00 -11.22 19.83
CA GLY A 144 -4.12 -10.73 20.87
C GLY A 144 -2.67 -11.09 20.61
N ASP A 145 -1.90 -10.16 20.03
CA ASP A 145 -0.46 -10.33 19.79
C ASP A 145 0.30 -9.02 20.00
N PHE A 146 1.61 -9.11 20.24
CA PHE A 146 2.47 -7.92 20.27
C PHE A 146 2.58 -7.28 18.88
N HIS A 147 2.87 -6.00 18.84
CA HIS A 147 2.99 -5.23 17.60
C HIS A 147 4.00 -5.85 16.62
N GLU A 148 5.14 -6.32 17.15
CA GLU A 148 6.22 -6.97 16.43
C GLU A 148 5.76 -8.30 15.83
N ASP A 149 4.95 -9.06 16.56
CA ASP A 149 4.44 -10.34 16.11
C ASP A 149 3.41 -10.14 14.99
N CYS A 150 2.49 -9.18 15.13
CA CYS A 150 1.52 -8.83 14.08
C CYS A 150 2.21 -8.57 12.74
N VAL A 151 3.27 -7.76 12.71
CA VAL A 151 4.02 -7.42 11.49
C VAL A 151 4.68 -8.66 10.88
N ASN A 152 5.29 -9.51 11.73
CA ASN A 152 5.96 -10.73 11.28
C ASN A 152 4.97 -11.80 10.79
N ILE A 153 3.80 -11.92 11.41
CA ILE A 153 2.73 -12.83 10.99
C ILE A 153 2.23 -12.40 9.61
N ILE A 154 1.90 -11.13 9.44
CA ILE A 154 1.42 -10.59 8.15
C ILE A 154 2.46 -10.87 7.04
N MET A 155 3.73 -10.61 7.30
CA MET A 155 4.79 -10.88 6.32
C MET A 155 4.88 -12.36 5.96
N LYS A 156 4.87 -13.27 6.95
CA LYS A 156 4.98 -14.71 6.73
C LYS A 156 3.79 -15.28 5.96
N ASP A 157 2.57 -14.83 6.27
CA ASP A 157 1.37 -15.27 5.57
C ASP A 157 1.38 -14.84 4.10
N LEU A 158 1.81 -13.62 3.84
CA LEU A 158 1.94 -13.11 2.47
C LEU A 158 3.06 -13.82 1.69
N ILE A 159 4.17 -14.17 2.34
CA ILE A 159 5.22 -15.01 1.73
C ILE A 159 4.64 -16.37 1.35
N LYS A 160 3.94 -17.03 2.27
CA LYS A 160 3.32 -18.33 2.05
C LYS A 160 2.29 -18.30 0.89
N LEU A 161 1.53 -17.20 0.78
CA LEU A 161 0.51 -17.01 -0.27
C LEU A 161 1.12 -16.82 -1.65
N MET A 162 2.10 -15.91 -1.76
CA MET A 162 2.55 -15.36 -3.04
C MET A 162 3.92 -15.87 -3.50
N ASP A 163 4.79 -16.31 -2.57
CA ASP A 163 6.21 -16.54 -2.80
C ASP A 163 6.87 -15.36 -3.57
N PRO A 164 6.84 -14.14 -3.02
CA PRO A 164 7.31 -12.95 -3.72
C PRO A 164 8.83 -12.97 -3.88
N LYS A 165 9.34 -12.20 -4.84
CA LYS A 165 10.78 -11.96 -4.98
C LYS A 165 11.36 -11.24 -3.76
N TYR A 166 10.61 -10.27 -3.25
CA TYR A 166 10.92 -9.45 -2.09
C TYR A 166 9.62 -8.96 -1.44
N ILE A 167 9.63 -8.82 -0.13
CA ILE A 167 8.56 -8.18 0.64
C ILE A 167 9.11 -7.48 1.88
N GLU A 168 8.50 -6.35 2.23
CA GLU A 168 8.71 -5.68 3.51
C GLU A 168 7.36 -5.25 4.09
N VAL A 169 7.25 -5.32 5.40
CA VAL A 169 6.05 -4.91 6.15
C VAL A 169 6.48 -4.01 7.30
N THR A 170 5.82 -2.86 7.41
CA THR A 170 6.02 -1.89 8.49
C THR A 170 4.69 -1.67 9.21
N GLY A 171 4.71 -1.74 10.53
CA GLY A 171 3.59 -1.31 11.37
C GLY A 171 3.88 0.07 11.97
N ILE A 172 2.97 1.02 11.80
CA ILE A 172 3.04 2.34 12.43
C ILE A 172 1.92 2.39 13.47
N PHE A 173 2.24 1.93 14.69
CA PHE A 173 1.26 1.84 15.78
C PHE A 173 1.07 3.20 16.47
N THR A 174 -0.19 3.52 16.79
CA THR A 174 -0.52 4.72 17.55
C THR A 174 0.07 4.64 18.95
N PRO A 175 0.54 5.77 19.53
CA PRO A 175 1.20 5.74 20.81
C PRO A 175 0.25 5.33 21.95
N ARG A 176 0.77 4.50 22.86
CA ARG A 176 0.16 4.19 24.15
C ARG A 176 1.08 4.64 25.28
N GLY A 177 0.56 5.40 26.23
CA GLY A 177 1.38 5.98 27.30
C GLY A 177 2.53 6.87 26.79
N GLY A 178 2.37 7.47 25.59
CA GLY A 178 3.39 8.31 24.98
C GLY A 178 4.48 7.54 24.20
N ILE A 179 4.37 6.21 24.10
CA ILE A 179 5.35 5.35 23.38
C ILE A 179 4.72 4.85 22.09
N SER A 180 5.35 5.15 20.95
CA SER A 180 5.05 4.58 19.64
C SER A 180 6.02 3.44 19.34
N ILE A 181 5.53 2.37 18.72
CA ILE A 181 6.33 1.22 18.31
C ILE A 181 6.14 1.02 16.81
N TYR A 182 7.25 0.99 16.05
CA TYR A 182 7.23 0.89 14.59
C TYR A 182 8.03 -0.34 14.14
N PRO A 183 7.46 -1.56 14.26
CA PRO A 183 8.14 -2.76 13.81
C PRO A 183 8.32 -2.75 12.29
N TYR A 184 9.48 -3.20 11.85
CA TYR A 184 9.80 -3.40 10.44
C TYR A 184 10.35 -4.80 10.24
N ALA A 185 9.80 -5.52 9.27
CA ALA A 185 10.29 -6.84 8.87
C ALA A 185 10.41 -6.89 7.35
N ASN A 186 11.42 -7.59 6.84
CA ASN A 186 11.58 -7.80 5.41
C ASN A 186 12.06 -9.22 5.08
N TYR A 187 11.89 -9.60 3.83
CA TYR A 187 12.32 -10.86 3.27
C TYR A 187 12.73 -10.67 1.82
N GLY A 188 13.82 -11.27 1.42
CA GLY A 188 14.23 -11.42 0.02
C GLY A 188 14.47 -12.89 -0.28
N ARG A 189 14.02 -13.36 -1.45
CA ARG A 189 14.15 -14.79 -1.83
C ARG A 189 15.59 -15.25 -1.72
N PRO A 190 15.88 -16.31 -0.92
CA PRO A 190 17.24 -16.79 -0.69
C PRO A 190 17.98 -17.17 -1.98
N GLY A 191 19.29 -16.96 -2.00
CA GLY A 191 20.14 -17.27 -3.15
C GLY A 191 19.94 -16.35 -4.36
N THR A 192 19.21 -15.25 -4.24
CA THR A 192 18.94 -14.30 -5.33
C THR A 192 19.44 -12.88 -5.00
N LYS A 193 19.39 -11.98 -5.99
CA LYS A 193 19.68 -10.56 -5.76
C LYS A 193 18.73 -9.89 -4.72
N TYR A 194 17.56 -10.47 -4.51
CA TYR A 194 16.57 -9.93 -3.57
C TYR A 194 16.92 -10.22 -2.12
N GLU A 195 17.68 -11.29 -1.84
CA GLU A 195 18.26 -11.53 -0.51
C GLU A 195 19.23 -10.42 -0.11
N LYS A 196 20.14 -10.04 -1.03
CA LYS A 196 21.05 -8.91 -0.83
C LYS A 196 20.30 -7.57 -0.70
N MET A 197 19.20 -7.43 -1.42
CA MET A 197 18.33 -6.26 -1.30
C MET A 197 17.68 -6.19 0.08
N ALA A 198 17.24 -7.32 0.64
CA ALA A 198 16.67 -7.38 1.98
C ALA A 198 17.72 -7.01 3.04
N GLU A 199 18.94 -7.53 2.93
CA GLU A 199 20.05 -7.17 3.80
C GLU A 199 20.35 -5.67 3.72
N PHE A 200 20.49 -5.13 2.50
CA PHE A 200 20.73 -3.70 2.29
C PHE A 200 19.63 -2.84 2.91
N ARG A 201 18.35 -3.20 2.70
CA ARG A 201 17.21 -2.47 3.24
C ARG A 201 17.19 -2.51 4.77
N LEU A 202 17.55 -3.62 5.39
CA LEU A 202 17.61 -3.76 6.85
C LEU A 202 18.72 -2.88 7.44
N LEU A 203 19.91 -2.86 6.82
CA LEU A 203 21.06 -2.09 7.29
C LEU A 203 20.92 -0.57 7.06
N HIS A 204 20.14 -0.16 6.05
CA HIS A 204 19.94 1.23 5.65
C HIS A 204 18.50 1.71 5.86
N HIS A 205 17.75 1.01 6.71
CA HIS A 205 16.37 1.40 7.02
C HIS A 205 16.36 2.78 7.69
N ASP A 206 15.52 3.67 7.17
CA ASP A 206 15.26 4.94 7.82
C ASP A 206 14.36 4.70 9.04
N LEU A 207 14.95 4.84 10.23
CA LEU A 207 14.25 4.67 11.49
C LEU A 207 13.45 5.90 11.91
N HIS A 208 13.57 7.00 11.15
CA HIS A 208 12.80 8.22 11.36
C HIS A 208 11.60 8.21 10.41
N ALA A 209 10.43 7.77 10.91
CA ALA A 209 9.18 7.76 10.16
C ALA A 209 8.42 9.08 10.31
#